data_95a981a2c351b96e757d1d667bd9eb72
#
_entry.id   95a981a2c351b96e757d1d667bd9eb72
#
_cell.length_a   1.000
_cell.length_b   1.000
_cell.length_c   1.000
_cell.angle_alpha   90.00
_cell.angle_beta   90.00
_cell.angle_gamma   90.00
#
_symmetry.space_group_name_H-M   'P 1'
#
loop_
_entity.id
_entity.type
_entity.pdbx_description
1 polymer ?
#
loop_
_entity_poly.entity_id
_entity_poly.type
_entity_poly.pdbx_seq_one_letter_code
_entity_poly.pdbx_strand_id
1 'polypeptide(L)'
;MSIFDEKRAELEQHEMMMGVERGRLAVALDLLTDSLILVGQHGVYCASSRNPARPALDLQAVLEGMEGAKALIQSVMEELRVKKQGPGTRE
;
A
#
# COMPACT_ATOMS: atom_id res chain seq x y z
N MET A 1 -12.16 10.58 4.81
CA MET A 1 -10.74 10.52 5.07
C MET A 1 -10.10 9.40 4.27
N SER A 2 -8.97 9.64 3.67
CA SER A 2 -8.39 8.60 2.84
C SER A 2 -7.61 7.60 3.69
N ILE A 3 -7.45 6.43 3.13
CA ILE A 3 -6.68 5.38 3.79
C ILE A 3 -5.23 5.81 3.99
N PHE A 4 -4.75 6.66 3.09
CA PHE A 4 -3.39 7.19 3.17
C PHE A 4 -3.21 8.07 4.41
N ASP A 5 -4.23 8.87 4.72
CA ASP A 5 -4.18 9.71 5.91
C ASP A 5 -4.16 8.85 7.17
N GLU A 6 -4.93 7.77 7.16
CA GLU A 6 -4.97 6.87 8.30
C GLU A 6 -3.63 6.17 8.52
N LYS A 7 -2.89 5.97 7.45
CA LYS A 7 -1.60 5.30 7.53
C LYS A 7 -0.44 6.24 7.78
N ARG A 8 -0.70 7.55 7.85
CA ARG A 8 0.40 8.52 7.97
C ARG A 8 1.24 8.31 9.22
N ALA A 9 0.59 8.14 10.36
CA ALA A 9 1.32 7.95 11.60
C ALA A 9 2.11 6.66 11.57
N GLU A 10 1.51 5.61 11.02
CA GLU A 10 2.17 4.33 10.89
C GLU A 10 3.38 4.45 9.96
N LEU A 11 3.22 5.19 8.86
CA LEU A 11 4.31 5.41 7.93
C LEU A 11 5.48 6.12 8.60
N GLU A 12 5.19 7.17 9.36
CA GLU A 12 6.24 7.91 10.05
C GLU A 12 6.99 7.04 11.04
N GLN A 13 6.26 6.21 11.75
CA GLN A 13 6.86 5.31 12.71
C GLN A 13 7.76 4.28 12.01
N HIS A 14 7.29 3.72 10.92
CA HIS A 14 8.10 2.76 10.17
C HIS A 14 9.34 3.40 9.59
N GLU A 15 9.23 4.64 9.12
CA GLU A 15 10.39 5.35 8.58
C GLU A 15 11.44 5.57 9.67
N MET A 16 10.99 5.90 10.88
CA MET A 16 11.91 6.11 11.98
C MET A 16 12.64 4.82 12.37
N MET A 17 11.92 3.71 12.35
CA MET A 17 12.47 2.45 12.84
C MET A 17 13.31 1.72 11.80
N MET A 18 12.93 1.84 10.55
CA MET A 18 13.53 1.04 9.48
C MET A 18 14.30 1.84 8.45
N GLY A 19 14.19 3.17 8.51
CA GLY A 19 14.69 4.02 7.43
C GLY A 19 13.56 4.36 6.48
N VAL A 20 13.81 5.38 5.66
CA VAL A 20 12.75 5.92 4.80
C VAL A 20 12.28 4.91 3.76
N GLU A 21 13.23 4.30 3.05
CA GLU A 21 12.85 3.39 1.96
C GLU A 21 12.15 2.16 2.48
N ARG A 22 12.71 1.53 3.49
CA ARG A 22 12.13 0.30 4.03
C ARG A 22 10.79 0.58 4.71
N GLY A 23 10.70 1.71 5.41
CA GLY A 23 9.45 2.08 6.05
C GLY A 23 8.34 2.28 5.05
N ARG A 24 8.64 2.96 3.95
CA ARG A 24 7.64 3.19 2.91
C ARG A 24 7.23 1.87 2.26
N LEU A 25 8.19 0.98 2.02
CA LEU A 25 7.86 -0.32 1.43
C LEU A 25 7.02 -1.15 2.38
N ALA A 26 7.28 -1.08 3.68
CA ALA A 26 6.49 -1.82 4.66
C ALA A 26 5.04 -1.36 4.64
N VAL A 27 4.81 -0.05 4.60
CA VAL A 27 3.45 0.46 4.55
C VAL A 27 2.79 0.14 3.21
N ALA A 28 3.55 0.23 2.12
CA ALA A 28 3.01 -0.15 0.82
C ALA A 28 2.56 -1.61 0.82
N LEU A 29 3.36 -2.47 1.43
CA LEU A 29 2.99 -3.88 1.50
C LEU A 29 1.73 -4.08 2.32
N ASP A 30 1.58 -3.35 3.43
CA ASP A 30 0.37 -3.41 4.23
C ASP A 30 -0.85 -2.98 3.42
N LEU A 31 -0.73 -1.89 2.67
CA LEU A 31 -1.84 -1.41 1.87
C LEU A 31 -2.23 -2.41 0.79
N LEU A 32 -1.25 -3.01 0.14
CA LEU A 32 -1.52 -4.03 -0.86
C LEU A 32 -2.16 -5.25 -0.24
N THR A 33 -1.66 -5.65 0.93
CA THR A 33 -2.20 -6.81 1.64
C THR A 33 -3.67 -6.57 2.01
N ASP A 34 -3.98 -5.39 2.52
CA ASP A 34 -5.35 -5.06 2.87
C ASP A 34 -6.26 -5.12 1.64
N SER A 35 -5.79 -4.58 0.52
CA SER A 35 -6.58 -4.63 -0.72
C SER A 35 -6.80 -6.07 -1.20
N LEU A 36 -5.77 -6.89 -1.10
CA LEU A 36 -5.88 -8.29 -1.48
C LEU A 36 -6.87 -9.03 -0.59
N ILE A 37 -6.85 -8.74 0.71
CA ILE A 37 -7.77 -9.37 1.65
C ILE A 37 -9.20 -8.98 1.30
N LEU A 38 -9.45 -7.71 1.02
CA LEU A 38 -10.79 -7.27 0.67
C LEU A 38 -11.32 -8.00 -0.56
N VAL A 39 -10.49 -8.06 -1.60
CA VAL A 39 -10.90 -8.71 -2.84
C VAL A 39 -11.06 -10.21 -2.62
N GLY A 40 -10.12 -10.82 -1.90
CA GLY A 40 -10.16 -12.26 -1.66
C GLY A 40 -11.37 -12.68 -0.86
N GLN A 41 -11.66 -11.94 0.21
CA GLN A 41 -12.83 -12.26 1.05
C GLN A 41 -14.11 -12.09 0.26
N HIS A 42 -14.19 -11.07 -0.57
CA HIS A 42 -15.38 -10.88 -1.40
C HIS A 42 -15.54 -12.03 -2.38
N GLY A 43 -14.44 -12.47 -2.99
CA GLY A 43 -14.48 -13.59 -3.92
C GLY A 43 -14.94 -14.87 -3.25
N VAL A 44 -14.43 -15.17 -2.06
CA VAL A 44 -14.86 -16.36 -1.33
C VAL A 44 -16.33 -16.26 -0.97
N TYR A 45 -16.76 -15.09 -0.51
CA TYR A 45 -18.16 -14.88 -0.17
C TYR A 45 -19.06 -15.14 -1.37
N CYS A 46 -18.69 -14.58 -2.51
CA CYS A 46 -19.50 -14.75 -3.72
C CYS A 46 -19.54 -16.20 -4.18
N ALA A 47 -18.43 -16.92 -4.03
CA ALA A 47 -18.35 -18.31 -4.49
C ALA A 47 -19.13 -19.25 -3.61
N SER A 48 -19.18 -19.00 -2.30
CA SER A 48 -19.76 -19.95 -1.36
C SER A 48 -21.14 -19.55 -0.86
N SER A 49 -21.54 -18.31 -1.02
CA SER A 49 -22.83 -17.86 -0.49
C SER A 49 -23.95 -18.20 -1.42
N ARG A 50 -25.06 -18.66 -0.83
CA ARG A 50 -26.32 -18.87 -1.56
C ARG A 50 -27.29 -17.74 -1.31
N ASN A 51 -26.89 -16.78 -0.51
CA ASN A 51 -27.74 -15.67 -0.19
C ASN A 51 -27.64 -14.62 -1.30
N PRO A 52 -28.76 -14.24 -1.92
CA PRO A 52 -28.71 -13.22 -2.97
C PRO A 52 -28.32 -11.85 -2.47
N ALA A 53 -28.47 -11.57 -1.17
CA ALA A 53 -28.13 -10.26 -0.62
C ALA A 53 -26.67 -10.26 -0.21
N ARG A 54 -25.79 -10.09 -1.18
CA ARG A 54 -24.35 -10.02 -0.92
C ARG A 54 -23.93 -8.58 -0.70
N PRO A 55 -22.98 -8.35 0.22
CA PRO A 55 -22.43 -7.01 0.33
C PRO A 55 -21.63 -6.67 -0.91
N ALA A 56 -21.70 -5.43 -1.33
CA ALA A 56 -20.89 -4.96 -2.45
C ALA A 56 -19.44 -4.84 -2.01
N LEU A 57 -18.53 -5.12 -2.95
CA LEU A 57 -17.13 -4.88 -2.71
C LEU A 57 -16.89 -3.38 -2.67
N ASP A 58 -16.16 -2.92 -1.68
CA ASP A 58 -15.81 -1.50 -1.57
C ASP A 58 -14.63 -1.23 -2.51
N LEU A 59 -14.98 -0.95 -3.76
CA LEU A 59 -13.96 -0.69 -4.78
C LEU A 59 -13.16 0.57 -4.47
N GLN A 60 -13.78 1.55 -3.83
CA GLN A 60 -13.07 2.78 -3.49
C GLN A 60 -11.93 2.49 -2.51
N ALA A 61 -12.21 1.68 -1.48
CA ALA A 61 -11.19 1.33 -0.51
C ALA A 61 -10.06 0.53 -1.16
N VAL A 62 -10.41 -0.40 -2.06
CA VAL A 62 -9.41 -1.19 -2.76
C VAL A 62 -8.53 -0.29 -3.61
N LEU A 63 -9.12 0.61 -4.36
CA LEU A 63 -8.36 1.51 -5.22
C LEU A 63 -7.47 2.45 -4.42
N GLU A 64 -7.98 2.99 -3.32
CA GLU A 64 -7.19 3.89 -2.49
C GLU A 64 -5.97 3.17 -1.93
N GLY A 65 -6.17 1.93 -1.48
CA GLY A 65 -5.05 1.15 -0.97
C GLY A 65 -4.01 0.87 -2.03
N MET A 66 -4.46 0.50 -3.22
CA MET A 66 -3.54 0.19 -4.31
C MET A 66 -2.82 1.43 -4.79
N GLU A 67 -3.53 2.55 -4.91
CA GLU A 67 -2.90 3.79 -5.36
C GLU A 67 -1.93 4.33 -4.32
N GLY A 68 -2.28 4.20 -3.04
CA GLY A 68 -1.37 4.60 -1.99
C GLY A 68 -0.09 3.77 -2.01
N ALA A 69 -0.23 2.46 -2.18
CA ALA A 69 0.93 1.58 -2.27
C ALA A 69 1.78 1.94 -3.48
N LYS A 70 1.14 2.19 -4.61
CA LYS A 70 1.86 2.56 -5.82
C LYS A 70 2.66 3.83 -5.62
N ALA A 71 2.05 4.84 -5.00
CA ALA A 71 2.72 6.10 -4.76
C ALA A 71 3.94 5.92 -3.85
N LEU A 72 3.80 5.10 -2.81
CA LEU A 72 4.91 4.84 -1.91
C LEU A 72 6.05 4.11 -2.61
N ILE A 73 5.72 3.11 -3.41
CA ILE A 73 6.73 2.38 -4.14
C ILE A 73 7.45 3.29 -5.13
N GLN A 74 6.70 4.14 -5.83
CA GLN A 74 7.31 5.09 -6.75
C GLN A 74 8.22 6.06 -6.03
N SER A 75 7.84 6.51 -4.84
CA SER A 75 8.68 7.43 -4.09
C SER A 75 9.98 6.75 -3.65
N VAL A 76 9.93 5.47 -3.31
CA VAL A 76 11.14 4.73 -2.96
C VAL A 76 12.04 4.59 -4.18
N MET A 77 11.47 4.27 -5.32
CA MET A 77 12.25 4.14 -6.54
C MET A 77 12.93 5.45 -6.90
N GLU A 78 12.22 6.56 -6.70
CA GLU A 78 12.80 7.87 -6.97
C GLU A 78 13.94 8.18 -6.00
N GLU A 79 13.75 7.87 -4.73
CA GLU A 79 14.79 8.08 -3.73
C GLU A 79 16.05 7.28 -4.06
N LEU A 80 15.86 6.02 -4.43
CA LEU A 80 17.00 5.18 -4.77
C LEU A 80 17.70 5.67 -6.02
N ARG A 81 16.94 6.17 -6.98
CA ARG A 81 17.54 6.72 -8.19
C ARG A 81 18.39 7.95 -7.88
N VAL A 82 17.87 8.82 -7.03
CA VAL A 82 18.59 10.02 -6.65
C VAL A 82 19.87 9.66 -5.89
N LYS A 83 19.78 8.72 -4.96
CA LYS A 83 20.95 8.29 -4.21
C LYS A 83 22.01 7.71 -5.12
N LYS A 84 21.58 6.93 -6.09
CA LYS A 84 22.51 6.30 -7.01
C LYS A 84 23.20 7.32 -7.88
N GLN A 85 22.55 8.42 -8.19
CA GLN A 85 23.11 9.48 -9.01
C GLN A 85 23.74 10.59 -8.19
N GLY A 86 23.81 10.41 -6.89
CA GLY A 86 24.31 11.44 -6.00
C GLY A 86 25.79 11.65 -6.18
N PRO A 87 26.30 12.71 -5.57
CA PRO A 87 27.73 13.03 -5.67
C PRO A 87 28.56 11.87 -5.15
N GLY A 88 29.62 11.58 -5.83
CA GLY A 88 30.50 10.50 -5.45
C GLY A 88 30.10 9.14 -5.96
N THR A 89 28.95 9.09 -6.55
CA THR A 89 28.53 7.86 -7.19
C THR A 89 29.10 7.83 -8.58
N ARG A 90 29.77 6.87 -8.89
CA ARG A 90 30.26 6.94 -10.15
C ARG A 90 30.38 5.74 -10.66
N GLU A 91 30.06 5.67 -11.37
CA GLU A 91 30.12 4.69 -11.74
C GLU A 91 30.62 4.34 -12.24
#